data_00eb4f630c44032061a5b58679365645
#
_entry.id   00eb4f630c44032061a5b58679365645
#
_cell.length_a   1.000
_cell.length_b   1.000
_cell.length_c   1.000
_cell.angle_alpha   90.00
_cell.angle_beta   90.00
_cell.angle_gamma   90.00
#
_symmetry.space_group_name_H-M   'P 1'
#
loop_
_entity.id
_entity.type
_entity.pdbx_description
1 polymer ?
#
loop_
_entity_poly.entity_id
_entity_poly.type
_entity_poly.pdbx_seq_one_letter_code
_entity_poly.pdbx_strand_id
1 'polypeptide(L)'
;MSSEAVEIISQTSPWVIFLIVFGLLSIILQCINVLKNLRDAFGIELKEDVEKREIKESISGLSSEFKTSINSLESQIKNLREQYDGFKVEINNITVATREELGDKINLKFKRYFELGYIPSDEFDEFVNLHNAYNLVGGNHSGDAKYNKCITSLKVIDDSTPESKINI
;
A
#
# COMPACT_ATOMS: atom_id res chain seq x y z
N MET A 1 -72.43 8.42 -20.24
CA MET A 1 -72.90 7.27 -21.05
C MET A 1 -74.38 7.45 -21.26
N SER A 2 -74.83 7.43 -22.54
CA SER A 2 -76.26 7.53 -22.83
C SER A 2 -76.99 6.28 -22.38
N SER A 3 -78.24 6.40 -21.96
CA SER A 3 -79.14 5.31 -21.48
C SER A 3 -79.20 4.17 -22.49
N GLU A 4 -79.14 4.49 -23.78
CA GLU A 4 -79.16 3.56 -24.90
C GLU A 4 -77.94 2.64 -24.94
N ALA A 5 -76.71 3.13 -24.59
CA ALA A 5 -75.49 2.30 -24.60
C ALA A 5 -75.51 1.26 -23.47
N VAL A 6 -76.11 1.60 -22.33
CA VAL A 6 -76.27 0.66 -21.21
C VAL A 6 -77.29 -0.44 -21.55
N GLU A 7 -78.32 -0.11 -22.27
CA GLU A 7 -79.39 -1.06 -22.68
C GLU A 7 -78.88 -2.05 -23.71
N ILE A 8 -78.07 -1.61 -24.69
CA ILE A 8 -77.43 -2.49 -25.69
C ILE A 8 -76.46 -3.47 -25.03
N ILE A 9 -75.69 -3.01 -24.04
CA ILE A 9 -74.78 -3.87 -23.33
C ILE A 9 -75.48 -4.94 -22.46
N SER A 10 -76.64 -4.60 -21.89
CA SER A 10 -77.41 -5.53 -21.08
C SER A 10 -78.11 -6.64 -21.86
N GLN A 11 -78.38 -6.44 -23.17
CA GLN A 11 -79.00 -7.42 -24.07
C GLN A 11 -78.00 -8.30 -24.85
N THR A 12 -76.68 -7.93 -24.83
CA THR A 12 -75.65 -8.70 -25.53
C THR A 12 -75.15 -9.85 -24.66
N SER A 13 -75.08 -11.03 -25.28
CA SER A 13 -74.49 -12.18 -24.59
C SER A 13 -73.09 -11.91 -24.10
N PRO A 14 -72.71 -12.33 -22.88
CA PRO A 14 -71.34 -12.15 -22.34
C PRO A 14 -70.24 -12.60 -23.28
N TRP A 15 -70.48 -13.60 -24.06
CA TRP A 15 -69.55 -14.10 -25.09
C TRP A 15 -69.28 -13.08 -26.20
N VAL A 16 -70.28 -12.33 -26.62
CA VAL A 16 -70.14 -11.31 -27.68
C VAL A 16 -69.27 -10.14 -27.13
N ILE A 17 -69.51 -9.74 -25.91
CA ILE A 17 -68.71 -8.70 -25.25
C ILE A 17 -67.27 -9.16 -25.16
N PHE A 18 -67.02 -10.42 -24.73
CA PHE A 18 -65.68 -11.02 -24.67
C PHE A 18 -64.98 -11.01 -26.04
N LEU A 19 -65.65 -11.41 -27.11
CA LEU A 19 -65.08 -11.40 -28.46
C LEU A 19 -64.74 -9.99 -28.95
N ILE A 20 -65.59 -8.99 -28.63
CA ILE A 20 -65.30 -7.59 -29.00
C ILE A 20 -64.07 -7.09 -28.25
N VAL A 21 -63.97 -7.32 -26.91
CA VAL A 21 -62.84 -6.90 -26.10
C VAL A 21 -61.56 -7.61 -26.54
N PHE A 22 -61.63 -8.91 -26.83
CA PHE A 22 -60.51 -9.69 -27.32
C PHE A 22 -60.02 -9.23 -28.71
N GLY A 23 -61.00 -8.92 -29.61
CA GLY A 23 -60.72 -8.37 -30.95
C GLY A 23 -60.03 -7.03 -30.86
N LEU A 24 -60.50 -6.10 -29.99
CA LEU A 24 -59.89 -4.80 -29.76
C LEU A 24 -58.46 -4.94 -29.19
N LEU A 25 -58.27 -5.85 -28.22
CA LEU A 25 -56.95 -6.11 -27.65
C LEU A 25 -55.98 -6.63 -28.69
N SER A 26 -56.44 -7.56 -29.57
CA SER A 26 -55.62 -8.09 -30.66
C SER A 26 -55.20 -6.99 -31.65
N ILE A 27 -56.12 -6.08 -32.01
CA ILE A 27 -55.81 -4.94 -32.88
C ILE A 27 -54.78 -4.02 -32.22
N ILE A 28 -54.93 -3.73 -30.94
CA ILE A 28 -53.97 -2.91 -30.21
C ILE A 28 -52.57 -3.55 -30.22
N LEU A 29 -52.47 -4.85 -29.96
CA LEU A 29 -51.21 -5.59 -30.02
C LEU A 29 -50.59 -5.57 -31.42
N GLN A 30 -51.38 -5.70 -32.45
CA GLN A 30 -50.88 -5.58 -33.83
C GLN A 30 -50.40 -4.18 -34.15
N CYS A 31 -51.10 -3.13 -33.70
CA CYS A 31 -50.64 -1.74 -33.89
C CYS A 31 -49.31 -1.50 -33.15
N ILE A 32 -49.16 -2.01 -31.94
CA ILE A 32 -47.88 -1.90 -31.20
C ILE A 32 -46.73 -2.58 -31.96
N ASN A 33 -46.96 -3.79 -32.50
CA ASN A 33 -45.96 -4.48 -33.28
C ASN A 33 -45.60 -3.74 -34.59
N VAL A 34 -46.58 -3.18 -35.30
CA VAL A 34 -46.33 -2.36 -36.49
C VAL A 34 -45.54 -1.10 -36.14
N LEU A 35 -45.90 -0.40 -35.08
CA LEU A 35 -45.16 0.76 -34.62
C LEU A 35 -43.72 0.42 -34.24
N LYS A 36 -43.50 -0.72 -33.58
CA LYS A 36 -42.19 -1.22 -33.25
C LYS A 36 -41.34 -1.51 -34.50
N ASN A 37 -41.93 -2.21 -35.46
CA ASN A 37 -41.27 -2.52 -36.74
C ASN A 37 -40.96 -1.26 -37.56
N LEU A 38 -41.85 -0.27 -37.58
CA LEU A 38 -41.62 1.04 -38.22
C LEU A 38 -40.48 1.78 -37.52
N ARG A 39 -40.48 1.80 -36.21
CA ARG A 39 -39.40 2.40 -35.44
C ARG A 39 -38.05 1.78 -35.81
N ASP A 40 -37.98 0.46 -35.84
CA ASP A 40 -36.74 -0.25 -36.14
C ASP A 40 -36.33 -0.08 -37.62
N ALA A 41 -37.30 0.01 -38.55
CA ALA A 41 -37.05 0.23 -39.97
C ALA A 41 -36.58 1.66 -40.30
N PHE A 42 -37.06 2.65 -39.57
CA PHE A 42 -36.68 4.05 -39.76
C PHE A 42 -35.52 4.51 -38.85
N GLY A 43 -34.96 3.62 -38.02
CA GLY A 43 -33.85 3.95 -37.11
C GLY A 43 -34.21 5.04 -36.08
N ILE A 44 -35.51 5.17 -35.76
CA ILE A 44 -35.96 6.16 -34.76
C ILE A 44 -35.65 5.58 -33.39
N GLU A 45 -34.53 6.04 -32.82
CA GLU A 45 -34.17 5.76 -31.43
C GLU A 45 -35.01 6.63 -30.50
N LEU A 46 -35.62 6.01 -29.50
CA LEU A 46 -36.22 6.77 -28.39
C LEU A 46 -35.14 7.45 -27.60
N LYS A 47 -35.39 8.69 -27.16
CA LYS A 47 -34.45 9.47 -26.35
C LYS A 47 -33.92 8.66 -25.14
N GLU A 48 -34.78 7.83 -24.55
CA GLU A 48 -34.43 6.95 -23.44
C GLU A 48 -33.42 5.85 -23.83
N ASP A 49 -33.52 5.30 -25.05
CA ASP A 49 -32.57 4.28 -25.53
C ASP A 49 -31.21 4.87 -25.86
N VAL A 50 -31.17 6.13 -26.33
CA VAL A 50 -29.92 6.89 -26.55
C VAL A 50 -29.23 7.20 -25.22
N GLU A 51 -29.96 7.74 -24.24
CA GLU A 51 -29.43 8.02 -22.91
C GLU A 51 -28.88 6.76 -22.22
N LYS A 52 -29.60 5.65 -22.31
CA LYS A 52 -29.13 4.34 -21.75
C LYS A 52 -27.83 3.86 -22.41
N ARG A 53 -27.67 4.08 -23.71
CA ARG A 53 -26.46 3.72 -24.44
C ARG A 53 -25.29 4.58 -24.00
N GLU A 54 -25.46 5.89 -23.96
CA GLU A 54 -24.44 6.84 -23.51
C GLU A 54 -23.97 6.55 -22.08
N ILE A 55 -24.92 6.26 -21.17
CA ILE A 55 -24.60 5.86 -19.80
C ILE A 55 -23.80 4.55 -19.79
N LYS A 56 -24.20 3.57 -20.56
CA LYS A 56 -23.52 2.26 -20.63
C LYS A 56 -22.10 2.42 -21.19
N GLU A 57 -21.91 3.23 -22.21
CA GLU A 57 -20.59 3.53 -22.78
C GLU A 57 -19.70 4.28 -21.78
N SER A 58 -20.26 5.26 -21.07
CA SER A 58 -19.56 5.99 -20.02
C SER A 58 -19.14 5.09 -18.86
N ILE A 59 -20.02 4.19 -18.40
CA ILE A 59 -19.69 3.21 -17.36
C ILE A 59 -18.61 2.25 -17.85
N SER A 60 -18.68 1.79 -19.10
CA SER A 60 -17.67 0.91 -19.69
C SER A 60 -16.30 1.61 -19.79
N GLY A 61 -16.27 2.88 -20.21
CA GLY A 61 -15.08 3.71 -20.26
C GLY A 61 -14.46 3.87 -18.86
N LEU A 62 -15.26 4.30 -17.89
CA LEU A 62 -14.83 4.47 -16.51
C LEU A 62 -14.31 3.17 -15.89
N SER A 63 -14.98 2.04 -16.15
CA SER A 63 -14.53 0.71 -15.70
C SER A 63 -13.18 0.33 -16.29
N SER A 64 -12.93 0.65 -17.56
CA SER A 64 -11.65 0.42 -18.24
C SER A 64 -10.53 1.27 -17.65
N GLU A 65 -10.79 2.56 -17.43
CA GLU A 65 -9.82 3.47 -16.82
C GLU A 65 -9.48 3.05 -15.38
N PHE A 66 -10.50 2.66 -14.62
CA PHE A 66 -10.32 2.18 -13.26
C PHE A 66 -9.47 0.92 -13.20
N LYS A 67 -9.72 -0.05 -14.10
CA LYS A 67 -8.92 -1.27 -14.22
C LYS A 67 -7.46 -0.95 -14.58
N THR A 68 -7.24 -0.02 -15.50
CA THR A 68 -5.89 0.42 -15.89
C THR A 68 -5.16 1.07 -14.71
N SER A 69 -5.86 1.91 -13.94
CA SER A 69 -5.32 2.56 -12.75
C SER A 69 -4.95 1.54 -11.66
N ILE A 70 -5.82 0.55 -11.43
CA ILE A 70 -5.52 -0.55 -10.48
C ILE A 70 -4.27 -1.31 -10.90
N ASN A 71 -4.15 -1.73 -12.15
CA ASN A 71 -2.99 -2.45 -12.65
C ASN A 71 -1.70 -1.62 -12.52
N SER A 72 -1.80 -0.31 -12.75
CA SER A 72 -0.67 0.61 -12.56
C SER A 72 -0.26 0.70 -11.08
N LEU A 73 -1.23 0.82 -10.17
CA LEU A 73 -0.96 0.84 -8.73
C LEU A 73 -0.36 -0.48 -8.24
N GLU A 74 -0.86 -1.61 -8.70
CA GLU A 74 -0.30 -2.92 -8.36
C GLU A 74 1.18 -3.04 -8.80
N SER A 75 1.49 -2.55 -10.01
CA SER A 75 2.87 -2.52 -10.51
C SER A 75 3.77 -1.61 -9.66
N GLN A 76 3.27 -0.43 -9.26
CA GLN A 76 4.00 0.50 -8.39
C GLN A 76 4.25 -0.10 -7.00
N ILE A 77 3.23 -0.76 -6.42
CA ILE A 77 3.35 -1.44 -5.12
C ILE A 77 4.38 -2.56 -5.19
N LYS A 78 4.39 -3.34 -6.28
CA LYS A 78 5.38 -4.40 -6.49
C LYS A 78 6.80 -3.84 -6.56
N ASN A 79 7.01 -2.79 -7.36
CA ASN A 79 8.30 -2.12 -7.48
C ASN A 79 8.77 -1.54 -6.13
N LEU A 80 7.87 -0.88 -5.40
CA LEU A 80 8.18 -0.33 -4.08
C LEU A 80 8.59 -1.43 -3.08
N ARG A 81 7.94 -2.57 -3.12
CA ARG A 81 8.29 -3.73 -2.29
C ARG A 81 9.68 -4.26 -2.63
N GLU A 82 10.00 -4.41 -3.91
CA GLU A 82 11.33 -4.85 -4.37
C GLU A 82 12.43 -3.88 -3.92
N GLN A 83 12.18 -2.56 -4.02
CA GLN A 83 13.10 -1.54 -3.53
C GLN A 83 13.26 -1.62 -2.00
N TYR A 84 12.18 -1.78 -1.26
CA TYR A 84 12.21 -1.93 0.20
C TYR A 84 13.03 -3.14 0.64
N ASP A 85 12.85 -4.29 -0.01
CA ASP A 85 13.61 -5.49 0.26
C ASP A 85 15.11 -5.28 -0.06
N GLY A 86 15.43 -4.58 -1.14
CA GLY A 86 16.79 -4.16 -1.47
C GLY A 86 17.41 -3.29 -0.37
N PHE A 87 16.73 -2.25 0.06
CA PHE A 87 17.19 -1.38 1.16
C PHE A 87 17.42 -2.14 2.47
N LYS A 88 16.55 -3.09 2.78
CA LYS A 88 16.70 -3.92 3.99
C LYS A 88 18.01 -4.72 3.96
N VAL A 89 18.35 -5.30 2.81
CA VAL A 89 19.61 -6.03 2.62
C VAL A 89 20.81 -5.09 2.76
N GLU A 90 20.75 -3.93 2.12
CA GLU A 90 21.83 -2.93 2.16
C GLU A 90 22.07 -2.40 3.59
N ILE A 91 20.99 -2.04 4.31
CA ILE A 91 21.07 -1.61 5.72
C ILE A 91 21.70 -2.71 6.58
N ASN A 92 21.31 -3.97 6.39
CA ASN A 92 21.90 -5.08 7.12
C ASN A 92 23.40 -5.22 6.84
N ASN A 93 23.83 -5.10 5.59
CA ASN A 93 25.24 -5.18 5.21
C ASN A 93 26.05 -4.02 5.82
N ILE A 94 25.53 -2.79 5.78
CA ILE A 94 26.15 -1.62 6.41
C ILE A 94 26.25 -1.83 7.93
N THR A 95 25.17 -2.32 8.55
CA THR A 95 25.16 -2.60 9.99
C THR A 95 26.23 -3.61 10.41
N VAL A 96 26.38 -4.70 9.63
CA VAL A 96 27.42 -5.71 9.87
C VAL A 96 28.81 -5.10 9.70
N ALA A 97 29.07 -4.40 8.59
CA ALA A 97 30.37 -3.76 8.34
C ALA A 97 30.74 -2.74 9.43
N THR A 98 29.78 -1.90 9.84
CA THR A 98 29.97 -0.92 10.91
C THR A 98 30.29 -1.61 12.24
N ARG A 99 29.58 -2.71 12.56
CA ARG A 99 29.85 -3.50 13.76
C ARG A 99 31.28 -4.03 13.81
N GLU A 100 31.74 -4.60 12.71
CA GLU A 100 33.11 -5.13 12.61
C GLU A 100 34.13 -4.00 12.77
N GLU A 101 33.95 -2.87 12.09
CA GLU A 101 34.84 -1.69 12.21
C GLU A 101 34.92 -1.16 13.65
N LEU A 102 33.77 -1.01 14.32
CA LEU A 102 33.72 -0.56 15.72
C LEU A 102 34.37 -1.58 16.66
N GLY A 103 34.15 -2.89 16.40
CA GLY A 103 34.80 -3.98 17.13
C GLY A 103 36.31 -3.95 17.02
N ASP A 104 36.84 -3.70 15.83
CA ASP A 104 38.28 -3.54 15.59
C ASP A 104 38.86 -2.33 16.31
N LYS A 105 38.16 -1.18 16.30
CA LYS A 105 38.55 0.00 17.06
C LYS A 105 38.60 -0.26 18.56
N ILE A 106 37.61 -0.96 19.13
CA ILE A 106 37.62 -1.41 20.53
C ILE A 106 38.84 -2.29 20.80
N ASN A 107 39.11 -3.27 19.91
CA ASN A 107 40.23 -4.17 20.06
C ASN A 107 41.59 -3.46 20.01
N LEU A 108 41.77 -2.45 19.16
CA LEU A 108 42.96 -1.63 19.08
C LEU A 108 43.17 -0.81 20.38
N LYS A 109 42.10 -0.11 20.87
CA LYS A 109 42.15 0.63 22.11
C LYS A 109 42.41 -0.29 23.33
N PHE A 110 41.77 -1.51 23.34
CA PHE A 110 42.05 -2.52 24.37
C PHE A 110 43.51 -2.89 24.43
N LYS A 111 44.16 -3.22 23.33
CA LYS A 111 45.60 -3.57 23.29
C LYS A 111 46.45 -2.41 23.76
N ARG A 112 46.21 -1.22 23.22
CA ARG A 112 46.96 0.00 23.58
C ARG A 112 46.90 0.31 25.07
N TYR A 113 45.71 0.28 25.67
CA TYR A 113 45.53 0.62 27.08
C TYR A 113 46.15 -0.43 27.99
N PHE A 114 46.15 -1.70 27.61
CA PHE A 114 46.87 -2.73 28.38
C PHE A 114 48.37 -2.61 28.24
N GLU A 115 48.89 -2.18 27.09
CA GLU A 115 50.33 -1.84 26.90
C GLU A 115 50.74 -0.65 27.72
N LEU A 116 49.91 0.40 27.83
CA LEU A 116 50.14 1.57 28.64
C LEU A 116 49.99 1.30 30.17
N GLY A 117 49.14 0.34 30.53
CA GLY A 117 48.77 0.06 31.92
C GLY A 117 47.70 0.99 32.48
N TYR A 118 47.15 1.90 31.68
CA TYR A 118 46.12 2.86 32.06
C TYR A 118 45.31 3.30 30.84
N ILE A 119 44.21 4.04 31.10
CA ILE A 119 43.41 4.70 30.07
C ILE A 119 43.71 6.18 30.13
N PRO A 120 44.16 6.84 29.04
CA PRO A 120 44.33 8.30 29.00
C PRO A 120 42.99 9.02 29.24
N SER A 121 42.97 10.04 30.07
CA SER A 121 41.73 10.72 30.45
C SER A 121 41.05 11.43 29.28
N ASP A 122 41.82 11.94 28.33
CA ASP A 122 41.34 12.57 27.09
C ASP A 122 40.72 11.58 26.11
N GLU A 123 41.04 10.30 26.21
CA GLU A 123 40.49 9.23 25.37
C GLU A 123 39.33 8.47 26.04
N PHE A 124 39.07 8.70 27.32
CA PHE A 124 38.10 7.92 28.09
C PHE A 124 36.66 8.05 27.53
N ASP A 125 36.20 9.29 27.33
CA ASP A 125 34.86 9.56 26.83
C ASP A 125 34.69 9.02 25.38
N GLU A 126 35.73 9.14 24.56
CA GLU A 126 35.71 8.55 23.22
C GLU A 126 35.58 7.03 23.29
N PHE A 127 36.24 6.36 24.20
CA PHE A 127 36.15 4.91 24.35
C PHE A 127 34.78 4.44 24.85
N VAL A 128 34.16 5.21 25.76
CA VAL A 128 32.78 4.98 26.21
C VAL A 128 31.80 5.15 25.04
N ASN A 129 31.93 6.21 24.24
CA ASN A 129 31.08 6.48 23.09
C ASN A 129 31.25 5.42 22.00
N LEU A 130 32.48 4.96 21.77
CA LEU A 130 32.78 3.87 20.84
C LEU A 130 32.04 2.56 21.23
N HIS A 131 32.09 2.20 22.53
CA HIS A 131 31.39 1.02 23.03
C HIS A 131 29.87 1.17 22.92
N ASN A 132 29.32 2.35 23.23
CA ASN A 132 27.89 2.61 23.06
C ASN A 132 27.45 2.49 21.61
N ALA A 133 28.23 3.04 20.68
CA ALA A 133 27.97 2.91 19.23
C ALA A 133 28.02 1.45 18.76
N TYR A 134 28.99 0.68 19.27
CA TYR A 134 29.11 -0.74 18.99
C TYR A 134 27.88 -1.53 19.43
N ASN A 135 27.35 -1.24 20.63
CA ASN A 135 26.14 -1.87 21.14
C ASN A 135 24.89 -1.52 20.35
N LEU A 136 24.77 -0.26 19.88
CA LEU A 136 23.65 0.19 19.04
C LEU A 136 23.55 -0.57 17.72
N VAL A 137 24.67 -0.99 17.14
CA VAL A 137 24.70 -1.79 15.91
C VAL A 137 24.66 -3.31 16.17
N GLY A 138 24.29 -3.71 17.40
CA GLY A 138 24.20 -5.11 17.79
C GLY A 138 25.56 -5.76 17.98
N GLY A 139 26.47 -5.06 18.64
CA GLY A 139 27.78 -5.57 19.04
C GLY A 139 27.70 -6.88 19.82
N ASN A 140 28.75 -7.66 19.76
CA ASN A 140 28.81 -9.00 20.37
C ASN A 140 29.58 -8.99 21.68
N HIS A 141 29.50 -10.10 22.43
CA HIS A 141 30.16 -10.27 23.72
C HIS A 141 31.67 -10.06 23.70
N SER A 142 32.37 -10.18 22.56
CA SER A 142 33.82 -10.00 22.47
C SER A 142 34.24 -8.53 22.67
N GLY A 143 33.53 -7.56 22.05
CA GLY A 143 33.79 -6.13 22.27
C GLY A 143 33.44 -5.70 23.68
N ASP A 144 32.28 -6.17 24.21
CA ASP A 144 31.85 -5.90 25.57
C ASP A 144 32.85 -6.42 26.61
N ALA A 145 33.35 -7.65 26.43
CA ALA A 145 34.31 -8.24 27.35
C ALA A 145 35.62 -7.44 27.42
N LYS A 146 36.12 -6.97 26.25
CA LYS A 146 37.33 -6.14 26.19
C LYS A 146 37.13 -4.78 26.82
N TYR A 147 36.01 -4.11 26.49
CA TYR A 147 35.67 -2.82 27.11
C TYR A 147 35.56 -2.95 28.64
N ASN A 148 34.75 -3.89 29.11
CA ASN A 148 34.55 -4.12 30.54
C ASN A 148 35.88 -4.45 31.26
N LYS A 149 36.74 -5.24 30.61
CA LYS A 149 38.07 -5.54 31.20
C LYS A 149 38.94 -4.29 31.31
N CYS A 150 38.93 -3.39 30.32
CA CYS A 150 39.64 -2.11 30.44
C CYS A 150 39.14 -1.28 31.63
N ILE A 151 37.81 -1.07 31.69
CA ILE A 151 37.19 -0.21 32.70
C ILE A 151 37.36 -0.77 34.12
N THR A 152 37.39 -2.10 34.29
CA THR A 152 37.54 -2.71 35.63
C THR A 152 38.97 -2.90 36.06
N SER A 153 39.94 -3.00 35.13
CA SER A 153 41.32 -3.37 35.44
C SER A 153 42.31 -2.19 35.34
N LEU A 154 41.97 -1.13 34.62
CA LEU A 154 42.86 -0.02 34.37
C LEU A 154 42.35 1.28 35.04
N LYS A 155 43.26 2.14 35.45
CA LYS A 155 42.94 3.47 35.97
C LYS A 155 42.89 4.49 34.83
N VAL A 156 42.02 5.47 34.93
CA VAL A 156 42.03 6.64 34.05
C VAL A 156 43.06 7.64 34.60
N ILE A 157 44.04 8.03 33.79
CA ILE A 157 45.14 8.91 34.17
C ILE A 157 45.19 10.11 33.19
N ASP A 158 45.43 11.30 33.78
CA ASP A 158 45.68 12.51 33.00
C ASP A 158 47.17 12.56 32.60
N ASP A 159 47.43 12.26 31.34
CA ASP A 159 48.76 12.22 30.72
C ASP A 159 49.37 13.64 30.56
N SER A 160 48.55 14.69 30.73
CA SER A 160 48.98 16.10 30.59
C SER A 160 49.71 16.64 31.84
N THR A 161 49.64 15.90 32.95
CA THR A 161 50.31 16.32 34.21
C THR A 161 51.76 15.82 34.27
N PRO A 162 52.75 16.69 34.61
CA PRO A 162 54.16 16.31 34.68
C PRO A 162 54.50 15.21 35.68
N GLU A 163 53.64 14.95 36.66
CA GLU A 163 53.84 13.93 37.72
C GLU A 163 53.63 12.51 37.23
N SER A 164 52.95 12.29 36.08
CA SER A 164 52.74 10.97 35.48
C SER A 164 54.04 10.33 34.93
N LYS A 165 55.11 11.13 34.77
CA LYS A 165 56.41 10.69 34.21
C LYS A 165 57.45 10.30 35.25
N ILE A 166 57.16 10.40 36.57
CA ILE A 166 58.19 10.24 37.64
C ILE A 166 58.15 8.84 38.29
N ASN A 167 57.16 7.99 37.98
CA ASN A 167 57.04 6.65 38.56
C ASN A 167 57.15 5.54 37.48
N ILE A 168 58.31 5.42 36.87
CA ILE A 168 58.78 4.22 36.21
C ILE A 168 60.09 3.79 36.83
#